data_b5bd03470c464a8bf4eb2fc9cfa866ec
#
_entry.id   b5bd03470c464a8bf4eb2fc9cfa866ec
#
_cell.length_a   1.000
_cell.length_b   1.000
_cell.length_c   1.000
_cell.angle_alpha   90.00
_cell.angle_beta   90.00
_cell.angle_gamma   90.00
#
_symmetry.space_group_name_H-M   'P 1'
#
loop_
_entity.id
_entity.type
_entity.pdbx_description
1 polymer ?
#
loop_
_entity_poly.entity_id
_entity_poly.type
_entity_poly.pdbx_seq_one_letter_code
_entity_poly.pdbx_strand_id
1 'polypeptide(L)'
;MRVRIAVLEHGEGLPLPAYQSEEAAGLDLVAAIGEGDSIVIAPRKRALIPTGLSLELPKGFEGQVRPRSGLALKHGVTVLNSPGTIDSDYRGEVKIILINLGEAPFRVHRGERIAQLVIAPVTQVRLARAKVLDATKRGKGGFGSTRVGTETPARPKVKAASKAKASSKKSVKTTV
;
A
#
# COMPACT_ATOMS: atom_id res chain seq x y z
N MET A 1 -8.61 20.22 9.79
CA MET A 1 -8.32 19.24 10.89
C MET A 1 -7.03 19.66 11.59
N ARG A 2 -6.91 19.45 12.89
CA ARG A 2 -5.68 19.78 13.65
C ARG A 2 -5.11 18.48 14.26
N VAL A 3 -3.82 18.23 14.05
CA VAL A 3 -3.03 17.17 14.69
C VAL A 3 -2.10 17.83 15.69
N ARG A 4 -2.08 17.35 16.94
CA ARG A 4 -1.13 17.85 17.94
C ARG A 4 0.15 17.04 17.84
N ILE A 5 1.27 17.72 18.03
CA ILE A 5 2.60 17.12 17.93
C ILE A 5 3.42 17.54 19.16
N ALA A 6 4.12 16.58 19.75
CA ALA A 6 5.12 16.83 20.77
C ALA A 6 6.50 16.58 20.16
N VAL A 7 7.43 17.51 20.41
CA VAL A 7 8.84 17.38 20.03
C VAL A 7 9.59 16.82 21.23
N LEU A 8 10.35 15.74 21.02
CA LEU A 8 11.20 15.12 22.02
C LEU A 8 12.57 15.82 22.03
N GLU A 9 13.34 15.67 23.13
CA GLU A 9 14.63 16.35 23.32
C GLU A 9 15.56 16.22 22.11
N HIS A 10 15.75 15.02 21.57
CA HIS A 10 16.61 14.80 20.40
C HIS A 10 16.01 15.30 19.07
N GLY A 11 14.74 15.70 19.07
CA GLY A 11 14.07 16.35 17.94
C GLY A 11 14.17 17.88 17.94
N GLU A 12 14.62 18.48 19.06
CA GLU A 12 14.74 19.92 19.16
C GLU A 12 15.67 20.51 18.09
N GLY A 13 15.35 21.68 17.59
CA GLY A 13 16.09 22.34 16.51
C GLY A 13 15.83 21.80 15.10
N LEU A 14 15.11 20.67 14.96
CA LEU A 14 14.71 20.17 13.64
C LEU A 14 13.38 20.81 13.18
N PRO A 15 13.17 20.95 11.85
CA PRO A 15 11.92 21.47 11.34
C PRO A 15 10.76 20.48 11.62
N LEU A 16 9.58 21.02 11.94
CA LEU A 16 8.37 20.22 11.99
C LEU A 16 8.01 19.69 10.61
N PRO A 17 7.32 18.53 10.55
CA PRO A 17 6.82 18.00 9.28
C PRO A 17 5.98 19.02 8.53
N ALA A 18 6.30 19.22 7.25
CA ALA A 18 5.61 20.18 6.41
C ALA A 18 5.32 19.63 5.00
N TYR A 19 4.24 20.11 4.40
CA TYR A 19 3.97 19.89 2.99
C TYR A 19 4.98 20.68 2.16
N GLN A 20 5.62 20.02 1.19
CA GLN A 20 6.67 20.65 0.38
C GLN A 20 6.10 21.37 -0.86
N SER A 21 4.82 21.22 -1.14
CA SER A 21 4.06 21.95 -2.17
C SER A 21 2.62 22.13 -1.70
N GLU A 22 1.89 23.04 -2.33
CA GLU A 22 0.51 23.40 -1.95
C GLU A 22 -0.45 22.21 -1.98
N GLU A 23 -0.28 21.31 -2.95
CA GLU A 23 -1.13 20.12 -3.13
C GLU A 23 -0.46 18.82 -2.68
N ALA A 24 0.64 18.88 -1.92
CA ALA A 24 1.30 17.69 -1.40
C ALA A 24 0.36 16.90 -0.48
N ALA A 25 0.32 15.58 -0.65
CA ALA A 25 -0.46 14.69 0.20
C ALA A 25 0.29 14.27 1.48
N GLY A 26 1.61 14.36 1.48
CA GLY A 26 2.47 13.89 2.57
C GLY A 26 3.31 15.01 3.18
N LEU A 27 3.49 14.94 4.48
CA LEU A 27 4.38 15.77 5.28
C LEU A 27 5.74 15.08 5.36
N ASP A 28 6.83 15.73 4.97
CA ASP A 28 8.16 15.11 5.06
C ASP A 28 8.58 14.92 6.52
N LEU A 29 9.09 13.71 6.84
CA LEU A 29 9.66 13.35 8.14
C LEU A 29 11.18 13.34 8.05
N VAL A 30 11.84 13.95 9.03
CA VAL A 30 13.30 14.03 9.11
C VAL A 30 13.88 13.09 10.16
N ALA A 31 15.14 12.71 10.00
CA ALA A 31 15.86 11.90 10.97
C ALA A 31 16.34 12.77 12.15
N ALA A 32 15.99 12.38 13.38
CA ALA A 32 16.39 13.03 14.62
C ALA A 32 17.49 12.25 15.35
N ILE A 33 18.57 11.97 14.65
CA ILE A 33 19.78 11.36 15.26
C ILE A 33 20.66 12.45 15.88
N GLY A 34 21.67 12.07 16.68
CA GLY A 34 22.57 13.01 17.34
C GLY A 34 23.29 13.94 16.36
N GLU A 35 23.66 15.15 16.85
CA GLU A 35 24.47 16.08 16.06
C GLU A 35 25.84 15.46 15.77
N GLY A 36 26.29 15.55 14.53
CA GLY A 36 27.55 14.93 14.08
C GLY A 36 27.49 13.42 13.87
N ASP A 37 26.43 12.75 14.31
CA ASP A 37 26.24 11.31 14.12
C ASP A 37 25.69 10.97 12.74
N SER A 38 25.83 9.71 12.38
CA SER A 38 25.17 9.13 11.20
C SER A 38 24.85 7.66 11.43
N ILE A 39 23.76 7.21 10.82
CA ILE A 39 23.40 5.79 10.81
C ILE A 39 23.69 5.23 9.42
N VAL A 40 24.58 4.23 9.33
CA VAL A 40 24.90 3.55 8.07
C VAL A 40 24.04 2.30 7.93
N ILE A 41 23.27 2.23 6.85
CA ILE A 41 22.46 1.07 6.50
C ILE A 41 23.15 0.34 5.35
N ALA A 42 23.85 -0.74 5.66
CA ALA A 42 24.48 -1.58 4.63
C ALA A 42 23.45 -2.22 3.70
N PRO A 43 23.84 -2.65 2.49
CA PRO A 43 22.95 -3.37 1.59
C PRO A 43 22.24 -4.54 2.27
N ARG A 44 20.92 -4.66 2.05
CA ARG A 44 20.03 -5.67 2.64
C ARG A 44 19.88 -5.60 4.17
N LYS A 45 20.36 -4.53 4.80
CA LYS A 45 20.16 -4.27 6.23
C LYS A 45 19.08 -3.22 6.45
N ARG A 46 18.57 -3.17 7.66
CA ARG A 46 17.57 -2.20 8.11
C ARG A 46 18.05 -1.48 9.36
N ALA A 47 17.51 -0.30 9.56
CA ALA A 47 17.72 0.48 10.78
C ALA A 47 16.42 1.15 11.22
N LEU A 48 16.27 1.34 12.51
CA LEU A 48 15.20 2.12 13.12
C LEU A 48 15.69 3.54 13.30
N ILE A 49 15.09 4.49 12.58
CA ILE A 49 15.51 5.90 12.60
C ILE A 49 14.50 6.70 13.43
N PRO A 50 14.91 7.38 14.48
CA PRO A 50 14.06 8.26 15.27
C PRO A 50 13.69 9.51 14.49
N THR A 51 12.51 10.09 14.76
CA THR A 51 12.08 11.39 14.21
C THR A 51 12.00 12.48 15.27
N GLY A 52 12.14 12.14 16.54
CA GLY A 52 11.99 13.08 17.65
C GLY A 52 10.57 13.60 17.84
N LEU A 53 9.56 12.92 17.29
CA LEU A 53 8.18 13.38 17.27
C LEU A 53 7.22 12.35 17.82
N SER A 54 6.27 12.80 18.65
CA SER A 54 5.07 12.05 19.03
C SER A 54 3.83 12.77 18.54
N LEU A 55 2.82 12.00 18.08
CA LEU A 55 1.60 12.55 17.47
C LEU A 55 0.36 12.24 18.32
N GLU A 56 -0.59 13.17 18.29
CA GLU A 56 -1.94 12.94 18.78
C GLU A 56 -2.91 13.13 17.62
N LEU A 57 -3.29 12.02 17.01
CA LEU A 57 -4.23 11.99 15.90
C LEU A 57 -5.66 12.01 16.41
N PRO A 58 -6.60 12.69 15.73
CA PRO A 58 -8.01 12.59 16.04
C PRO A 58 -8.55 11.17 15.88
N LYS A 59 -9.51 10.76 16.71
CA LYS A 59 -10.20 9.48 16.55
C LYS A 59 -10.83 9.36 15.16
N GLY A 60 -10.69 8.19 14.53
CA GLY A 60 -11.16 7.94 13.17
C GLY A 60 -10.15 8.31 12.08
N PHE A 61 -8.91 8.62 12.47
CA PHE A 61 -7.79 8.85 11.56
C PHE A 61 -6.59 8.00 11.95
N GLU A 62 -5.74 7.72 10.98
CA GLU A 62 -4.43 7.11 11.13
C GLU A 62 -3.34 7.99 10.53
N GLY A 63 -2.11 7.81 10.97
CA GLY A 63 -0.92 8.28 10.27
C GLY A 63 -0.32 7.14 9.45
N GLN A 64 -0.08 7.38 8.17
CA GLN A 64 0.61 6.43 7.30
C GLN A 64 2.02 6.92 7.00
N VAL A 65 3.01 6.18 7.45
CA VAL A 65 4.41 6.40 7.06
C VAL A 65 4.64 5.75 5.71
N ARG A 66 4.98 6.56 4.73
CA ARG A 66 5.24 6.15 3.35
C ARG A 66 6.67 6.48 2.93
N PRO A 67 7.28 5.69 2.01
CA PRO A 67 8.61 5.97 1.50
C PRO A 67 8.63 7.23 0.62
N ARG A 68 9.83 7.75 0.41
CA ARG A 68 10.10 8.82 -0.56
C ARG A 68 10.61 8.21 -1.85
N SER A 69 9.97 8.57 -2.97
CA SER A 69 10.31 8.07 -4.30
C SER A 69 11.77 8.34 -4.70
N GLY A 70 12.31 9.50 -4.30
CA GLY A 70 13.70 9.87 -4.57
C GLY A 70 14.71 8.95 -3.88
N LEU A 71 14.47 8.53 -2.62
CA LEU A 71 15.33 7.56 -1.93
C LEU A 71 15.19 6.17 -2.54
N ALA A 72 13.98 5.76 -2.86
CA ALA A 72 13.72 4.47 -3.48
C ALA A 72 14.42 4.34 -4.85
N LEU A 73 14.29 5.35 -5.72
CA LEU A 73 14.86 5.31 -7.06
C LEU A 73 16.39 5.43 -7.07
N LYS A 74 16.94 6.40 -6.30
CA LYS A 74 18.38 6.72 -6.38
C LYS A 74 19.25 5.78 -5.53
N HIS A 75 18.71 5.28 -4.42
CA HIS A 75 19.49 4.55 -3.42
C HIS A 75 18.92 3.16 -3.09
N GLY A 76 17.75 2.80 -3.63
CA GLY A 76 17.08 1.56 -3.26
C GLY A 76 16.61 1.53 -1.80
N VAL A 77 16.49 2.71 -1.15
CA VAL A 77 16.09 2.81 0.26
C VAL A 77 14.60 3.07 0.37
N THR A 78 13.93 2.29 1.21
CA THR A 78 12.48 2.37 1.41
C THR A 78 12.10 2.13 2.88
N VAL A 79 10.84 2.39 3.22
CA VAL A 79 10.25 2.02 4.51
C VAL A 79 9.86 0.54 4.45
N LEU A 80 10.43 -0.26 5.35
CA LEU A 80 10.28 -1.72 5.32
C LEU A 80 8.82 -2.17 5.49
N ASN A 81 8.09 -1.55 6.40
CA ASN A 81 6.69 -1.84 6.73
C ASN A 81 5.72 -0.87 6.05
N SER A 82 5.97 -0.52 4.79
CA SER A 82 5.16 0.48 4.08
C SER A 82 3.81 -0.05 3.60
N PRO A 83 2.71 0.70 3.88
CA PRO A 83 2.63 1.87 4.74
C PRO A 83 2.76 1.49 6.22
N GLY A 84 3.61 2.22 6.96
CA GLY A 84 3.67 2.09 8.43
C GLY A 84 2.43 2.73 9.05
N THR A 85 1.71 2.02 9.91
CA THR A 85 0.50 2.51 10.56
C THR A 85 0.81 3.15 11.90
N ILE A 86 0.28 4.36 12.13
CA ILE A 86 0.29 5.07 13.41
C ILE A 86 -1.16 5.23 13.84
N ASP A 87 -1.53 4.52 14.89
CA ASP A 87 -2.88 4.54 15.43
C ASP A 87 -3.19 5.86 16.14
N SER A 88 -4.47 6.24 16.20
CA SER A 88 -4.88 7.51 16.83
C SER A 88 -4.65 7.55 18.35
N ASP A 89 -4.51 6.41 18.99
CA ASP A 89 -4.22 6.27 20.44
C ASP A 89 -2.73 6.03 20.74
N TYR A 90 -1.87 5.90 19.72
CA TYR A 90 -0.42 5.81 19.91
C TYR A 90 0.14 7.15 20.39
N ARG A 91 1.00 7.12 21.43
CA ARG A 91 1.66 8.31 22.00
C ARG A 91 3.16 8.17 22.09
N GLY A 92 3.71 7.05 21.61
CA GLY A 92 5.15 6.87 21.52
C GLY A 92 5.78 7.70 20.39
N GLU A 93 7.08 7.70 20.33
CA GLU A 93 7.83 8.34 19.26
C GLU A 93 7.57 7.64 17.92
N VAL A 94 7.30 8.44 16.90
CA VAL A 94 7.26 7.98 15.51
C VAL A 94 8.68 7.65 15.07
N LYS A 95 8.95 6.37 14.82
CA LYS A 95 10.24 5.88 14.31
C LYS A 95 10.06 5.22 12.97
N ILE A 96 11.04 5.38 12.09
CA ILE A 96 10.97 4.90 10.71
C ILE A 96 11.88 3.68 10.55
N ILE A 97 11.32 2.55 10.12
CA ILE A 97 12.11 1.35 9.78
C ILE A 97 12.54 1.48 8.32
N LEU A 98 13.77 1.95 8.09
CA LEU A 98 14.36 1.97 6.75
C LEU A 98 15.04 0.65 6.44
N ILE A 99 14.90 0.20 5.18
CA ILE A 99 15.66 -0.91 4.60
C ILE A 99 16.40 -0.41 3.37
N ASN A 100 17.65 -0.84 3.23
CA ASN A 100 18.48 -0.58 2.05
C ASN A 100 18.44 -1.82 1.12
N LEU A 101 17.70 -1.71 0.02
CA LEU A 101 17.62 -2.71 -1.05
C LEU A 101 18.58 -2.41 -2.21
N GLY A 102 19.35 -1.32 -2.10
CA GLY A 102 20.38 -0.95 -3.06
C GLY A 102 21.68 -1.76 -2.87
N GLU A 103 22.69 -1.42 -3.65
CA GLU A 103 23.98 -2.14 -3.70
C GLU A 103 25.07 -1.48 -2.86
N ALA A 104 24.95 -0.18 -2.58
CA ALA A 104 25.89 0.60 -1.77
C ALA A 104 25.33 0.90 -0.37
N PRO A 105 26.18 1.05 0.67
CA PRO A 105 25.75 1.53 1.98
C PRO A 105 25.08 2.89 1.87
N PHE A 106 23.94 3.05 2.54
CA PHE A 106 23.23 4.32 2.64
C PHE A 106 23.47 4.93 4.02
N ARG A 107 23.88 6.20 4.04
CA ARG A 107 24.16 6.93 5.27
C ARG A 107 23.04 7.93 5.53
N VAL A 108 22.45 7.86 6.72
CA VAL A 108 21.43 8.81 7.18
C VAL A 108 22.10 9.82 8.10
N HIS A 109 21.88 11.10 7.87
CA HIS A 109 22.33 12.20 8.74
C HIS A 109 21.14 12.87 9.43
N ARG A 110 21.43 13.60 10.50
CA ARG A 110 20.46 14.44 11.19
C ARG A 110 19.81 15.43 10.22
N GLY A 111 18.49 15.58 10.30
CA GLY A 111 17.72 16.49 9.46
C GLY A 111 17.43 16.00 8.04
N GLU A 112 17.97 14.85 7.63
CA GLU A 112 17.63 14.28 6.32
C GLU A 112 16.17 13.82 6.27
N ARG A 113 15.49 14.16 5.17
CA ARG A 113 14.13 13.73 4.91
C ARG A 113 14.12 12.26 4.48
N ILE A 114 13.62 11.38 5.35
CA ILE A 114 13.74 9.92 5.20
C ILE A 114 12.42 9.22 4.84
N ALA A 115 11.29 9.86 5.11
CA ALA A 115 9.95 9.32 4.85
C ALA A 115 8.96 10.47 4.69
N GLN A 116 7.70 10.13 4.48
CA GLN A 116 6.59 11.08 4.51
C GLN A 116 5.43 10.53 5.32
N LEU A 117 4.71 11.42 6.01
CA LEU A 117 3.53 11.13 6.80
C LEU A 117 2.29 11.59 6.05
N VAL A 118 1.34 10.69 5.85
CA VAL A 118 0.01 11.00 5.32
C VAL A 118 -1.03 10.74 6.39
N ILE A 119 -1.94 11.68 6.63
CA ILE A 119 -3.05 11.48 7.56
C ILE A 119 -4.27 11.04 6.74
N ALA A 120 -4.82 9.88 7.10
CA ALA A 120 -5.93 9.26 6.38
C ALA A 120 -7.09 8.91 7.32
N PRO A 121 -8.36 8.96 6.85
CA PRO A 121 -9.49 8.46 7.62
C PRO A 121 -9.46 6.95 7.73
N VAL A 122 -9.93 6.41 8.86
CA VAL A 122 -10.00 4.97 9.12
C VAL A 122 -11.43 4.55 9.38
N THR A 123 -11.85 3.50 8.71
CA THR A 123 -13.10 2.82 9.00
C THR A 123 -12.84 1.58 9.86
N GLN A 124 -13.24 1.63 11.13
CA GLN A 124 -13.21 0.45 11.99
C GLN A 124 -14.43 -0.44 11.69
N VAL A 125 -14.18 -1.72 11.45
CA VAL A 125 -15.21 -2.70 11.12
C VAL A 125 -15.38 -3.71 12.25
N ARG A 126 -16.60 -4.27 12.39
CA ARG A 126 -16.85 -5.44 13.22
C ARG A 126 -16.91 -6.67 12.33
N LEU A 127 -16.03 -7.62 12.57
CA LEU A 127 -16.05 -8.87 11.81
C LEU A 127 -17.16 -9.78 12.35
N ALA A 128 -18.03 -10.25 11.44
CA ALA A 128 -19.06 -11.23 11.72
C ALA A 128 -18.72 -12.56 11.03
N ARG A 129 -18.74 -13.65 11.80
CA ARG A 129 -18.49 -15.00 11.23
C ARG A 129 -19.68 -15.43 10.39
N ALA A 130 -19.45 -15.74 9.12
CA ALA A 130 -20.42 -16.34 8.22
C ALA A 130 -20.02 -17.79 7.89
N LYS A 131 -21.00 -18.69 7.70
CA LYS A 131 -20.72 -20.06 7.23
C LYS A 131 -20.33 -20.06 5.75
N VAL A 132 -20.96 -19.22 4.96
CA VAL A 132 -20.74 -19.08 3.51
C VAL A 132 -20.85 -17.58 3.16
N LEU A 133 -20.05 -17.12 2.22
CA LEU A 133 -20.14 -15.78 1.65
C LEU A 133 -20.93 -15.82 0.33
N ASP A 134 -21.58 -14.74 -0.03
CA ASP A 134 -22.33 -14.63 -1.26
C ASP A 134 -21.44 -14.84 -2.49
N ALA A 135 -21.99 -15.47 -3.52
CA ALA A 135 -21.30 -15.68 -4.78
C ALA A 135 -21.16 -14.38 -5.55
N THR A 136 -20.00 -14.18 -6.19
CA THR A 136 -19.73 -13.02 -7.06
C THR A 136 -19.26 -13.48 -8.43
N LYS A 137 -19.36 -12.61 -9.46
CA LYS A 137 -18.82 -12.90 -10.80
C LYS A 137 -17.32 -13.22 -10.80
N ARG A 138 -16.55 -12.64 -9.88
CA ARG A 138 -15.12 -12.92 -9.69
C ARG A 138 -14.90 -14.24 -8.97
N GLY A 139 -15.80 -14.63 -8.06
CA GLY A 139 -15.69 -15.86 -7.23
C GLY A 139 -14.33 -15.93 -6.53
N LYS A 140 -13.63 -17.05 -6.70
CA LYS A 140 -12.31 -17.32 -6.12
C LYS A 140 -11.13 -16.83 -6.97
N GLY A 141 -11.40 -16.10 -8.08
CA GLY A 141 -10.35 -15.59 -8.96
C GLY A 141 -9.43 -14.58 -8.26
N GLY A 142 -8.14 -14.89 -8.20
CA GLY A 142 -7.08 -14.05 -7.61
C GLY A 142 -5.76 -14.28 -8.35
N PHE A 143 -4.66 -13.72 -7.83
CA PHE A 143 -3.28 -13.98 -8.27
C PHE A 143 -3.07 -13.96 -9.80
N GLY A 144 -3.52 -12.89 -10.47
CA GLY A 144 -3.38 -12.76 -11.93
C GLY A 144 -4.54 -13.30 -12.73
N SER A 145 -5.71 -13.60 -12.12
CA SER A 145 -6.92 -14.02 -12.85
C SER A 145 -7.38 -13.02 -13.94
N THR A 146 -6.94 -11.76 -13.88
CA THR A 146 -7.19 -10.70 -14.86
C THR A 146 -6.12 -10.60 -15.95
N ARG A 147 -5.12 -11.50 -15.97
CA ARG A 147 -4.00 -11.55 -16.93
C ARG A 147 -3.16 -10.26 -16.99
N VAL A 148 -1.88 -10.38 -17.33
CA VAL A 148 -0.93 -9.25 -17.44
C VAL A 148 -0.93 -8.63 -18.86
N GLY A 149 -1.52 -9.31 -19.85
CA GLY A 149 -1.53 -8.86 -21.25
C GLY A 149 -2.86 -8.22 -21.70
N THR A 150 -2.78 -7.36 -22.71
CA THR A 150 -3.90 -6.71 -23.38
C THR A 150 -4.61 -7.60 -24.41
N GLU A 151 -4.29 -8.89 -24.48
CA GLU A 151 -4.96 -9.81 -25.41
C GLU A 151 -6.43 -9.98 -25.04
N THR A 152 -7.28 -9.47 -25.91
CA THR A 152 -8.73 -9.71 -25.85
C THR A 152 -8.97 -11.23 -25.93
N PRO A 153 -9.72 -11.85 -25.01
CA PRO A 153 -10.00 -13.28 -25.08
C PRO A 153 -10.69 -13.59 -26.40
N ALA A 154 -10.15 -14.53 -27.17
CA ALA A 154 -10.77 -14.98 -28.40
C ALA A 154 -12.23 -15.36 -28.11
N ARG A 155 -13.16 -14.77 -28.86
CA ARG A 155 -14.57 -15.03 -28.75
C ARG A 155 -14.80 -16.54 -28.83
N PRO A 156 -15.53 -17.18 -27.92
CA PRO A 156 -15.77 -18.61 -27.99
C PRO A 156 -16.46 -18.90 -29.35
N LYS A 157 -15.86 -19.80 -30.13
CA LYS A 157 -16.47 -20.26 -31.38
C LYS A 157 -17.78 -20.94 -31.00
N VAL A 158 -18.90 -20.31 -31.35
CA VAL A 158 -20.24 -20.90 -31.24
C VAL A 158 -20.22 -22.09 -32.19
N LYS A 159 -20.27 -23.32 -31.64
CA LYS A 159 -20.48 -24.53 -32.44
C LYS A 159 -21.84 -24.38 -33.15
N ALA A 160 -21.80 -24.30 -34.49
CA ALA A 160 -23.01 -24.29 -35.28
C ALA A 160 -23.81 -25.56 -35.00
N ALA A 161 -25.05 -25.38 -34.56
CA ALA A 161 -25.96 -26.50 -34.36
C ALA A 161 -26.18 -27.23 -35.71
N SER A 162 -25.80 -28.48 -35.78
CA SER A 162 -26.07 -29.33 -36.94
C SER A 162 -27.57 -29.49 -37.10
N LYS A 163 -28.09 -28.99 -38.24
CA LYS A 163 -29.46 -29.24 -38.65
C LYS A 163 -29.69 -30.74 -38.81
N ALA A 164 -30.45 -31.36 -37.92
CA ALA A 164 -30.99 -32.70 -38.10
C ALA A 164 -31.96 -32.70 -39.29
N LYS A 165 -31.61 -33.48 -40.32
CA LYS A 165 -32.50 -33.77 -41.44
C LYS A 165 -33.68 -34.60 -40.95
N ALA A 166 -34.87 -34.06 -40.97
CA ALA A 166 -36.11 -34.82 -40.86
C ALA A 166 -36.34 -35.57 -42.17
N SER A 167 -36.20 -36.89 -42.14
CA SER A 167 -36.61 -37.76 -43.24
C SER A 167 -38.11 -38.07 -43.09
N SER A 168 -38.92 -37.56 -44.00
CA SER A 168 -40.32 -37.94 -44.19
C SER A 168 -40.38 -39.34 -44.82
N LYS A 169 -40.93 -40.34 -44.15
CA LYS A 169 -41.45 -41.54 -44.81
C LYS A 169 -42.97 -41.46 -44.82
N LYS A 170 -43.52 -41.21 -46.05
CA LYS A 170 -44.85 -41.54 -46.40
C LYS A 170 -45.07 -43.06 -46.27
N SER A 171 -46.13 -43.44 -45.67
CA SER A 171 -46.75 -44.76 -45.94
C SER A 171 -48.25 -44.61 -46.09
N VAL A 172 -48.69 -44.85 -47.30
CA VAL A 172 -50.05 -45.01 -47.71
C VAL A 172 -50.49 -46.41 -47.38
N LYS A 173 -51.66 -46.63 -46.76
CA LYS A 173 -52.50 -47.82 -47.03
C LYS A 173 -53.97 -47.47 -46.86
N THR A 174 -54.62 -47.77 -47.94
CA THR A 174 -56.00 -47.82 -48.36
C THR A 174 -56.74 -48.99 -47.67
N THR A 175 -58.10 -48.82 -47.67
CA THR A 175 -59.13 -49.90 -47.74
C THR A 175 -59.88 -50.12 -46.42
N VAL A 176 -61.14 -50.07 -46.26
CA VAL A 176 -62.43 -50.31 -47.00
C VAL A 176 -63.48 -49.46 -46.30
#